data_eefab51b258300b52cd3485139c3fa75
#
_entry.id   eefab51b258300b52cd3485139c3fa75
#
_cell.length_a   1.000
_cell.length_b   1.000
_cell.length_c   1.000
_cell.angle_alpha   90.00
_cell.angle_beta   90.00
_cell.angle_gamma   90.00
#
_symmetry.space_group_name_H-M   'P 1'
#
loop_
_entity.id
_entity.type
_entity.pdbx_description
1 polymer ?
#
loop_
_entity_poly.entity_id
_entity_poly.type
_entity_poly.pdbx_seq_one_letter_code
_entity_poly.pdbx_strand_id
1 'polypeptide(L)'
;MTPFESLREAADAAADLGLADHARSAEELIERIDRRLGFPGGTYVLALAGGTGVGKSSVLNALAGEAVSPVRSLRPTTEQPLAWVADESRQELAPLFDWLEIKDVVGHHRDDLSGVAIIDLPDVDSVRVEHRATVDALLPRIDAVAWVVDPEKYDDERLHEYLRRLAPHAERMRFIFNKSDRLDSKQQQMLLDDLRRRLASAGIETASIVMVSAADGAGVDALRAELTRAADGKAIVAGKLATDAATEVETIARAAGLKPGFPHAPLLATKDREEATARAVDGALALVDSAGVSGQMQEAVLHRARRQGGSLLARILSLLSLLTGRKKRKADPAAYLVDWRRRGSLGHILNPVRAALVSAAGAVPPASRPAILKSLGADEAETAVTRALDRSTRQAANDLAVPTSFLWPVVGFIQLLSGAVLLFAVAWYLTIVFGPGGLLVSTVELPYLGPVPMPLMLLAGSLALSLLLGFVVTVHAGWMGKRMGRKVAKQVGESVSEAIASVGFGGLDAVEESRLRLARAANLDARSTH
;
A
#
# COMPACT_ATOMS: atom_id res chain seq x y z
N MET A 1 -16.99 11.07 7.40
CA MET A 1 -16.86 9.82 8.17
C MET A 1 -17.74 9.94 9.41
N THR A 2 -18.64 9.02 9.64
CA THR A 2 -19.48 8.98 10.83
C THR A 2 -18.64 8.62 12.07
N PRO A 3 -19.08 8.95 13.31
CA PRO A 3 -18.36 8.54 14.52
C PRO A 3 -18.13 7.03 14.63
N PHE A 4 -19.04 6.23 14.10
CA PHE A 4 -18.95 4.76 14.11
C PHE A 4 -17.96 4.22 13.09
N GLU A 5 -17.90 4.83 11.90
CA GLU A 5 -16.85 4.55 10.91
C GLU A 5 -15.46 4.93 11.44
N SER A 6 -15.37 6.11 12.08
CA SER A 6 -14.14 6.56 12.72
C SER A 6 -13.65 5.59 13.80
N LEU A 7 -14.57 5.02 14.58
CA LEU A 7 -14.23 4.03 15.61
C LEU A 7 -13.69 2.72 15.00
N ARG A 8 -14.29 2.23 13.92
CA ARG A 8 -13.81 1.02 13.22
C ARG A 8 -12.43 1.24 12.62
N GLU A 9 -12.23 2.36 11.92
CA GLU A 9 -10.93 2.74 11.38
C GLU A 9 -9.86 2.88 12.49
N ALA A 10 -10.25 3.45 13.64
CA ALA A 10 -9.35 3.58 14.79
C ALA A 10 -9.02 2.24 15.44
N ALA A 11 -9.96 1.29 15.51
CA ALA A 11 -9.74 -0.06 16.01
C ALA A 11 -8.72 -0.80 15.16
N ASP A 12 -8.91 -0.78 13.83
CA ASP A 12 -7.98 -1.39 12.88
C ASP A 12 -6.58 -0.76 12.98
N ALA A 13 -6.51 0.57 13.03
CA ALA A 13 -5.25 1.28 13.19
C ALA A 13 -4.57 0.97 14.53
N ALA A 14 -5.33 0.81 15.63
CA ALA A 14 -4.80 0.44 16.93
C ALA A 14 -4.19 -0.97 16.91
N ALA A 15 -4.83 -1.92 16.25
CA ALA A 15 -4.32 -3.28 16.07
C ALA A 15 -2.99 -3.27 15.30
N ASP A 16 -2.93 -2.56 14.18
CA ASP A 16 -1.72 -2.42 13.36
C ASP A 16 -0.57 -1.74 14.14
N LEU A 17 -0.90 -0.79 15.01
CA LEU A 17 0.07 -0.09 15.87
C LEU A 17 0.49 -0.92 17.09
N GLY A 18 -0.05 -2.13 17.29
CA GLY A 18 0.24 -2.98 18.43
C GLY A 18 -0.42 -2.53 19.74
N LEU A 19 -1.41 -1.63 19.69
CA LEU A 19 -2.18 -1.14 20.85
C LEU A 19 -3.33 -2.11 21.19
N ALA A 20 -2.98 -3.36 21.51
CA ALA A 20 -3.92 -4.48 21.61
C ALA A 20 -5.07 -4.26 22.61
N ASP A 21 -4.81 -3.60 23.75
CA ASP A 21 -5.85 -3.34 24.76
C ASP A 21 -6.84 -2.29 24.25
N HIS A 22 -6.37 -1.26 23.56
CA HIS A 22 -7.22 -0.25 22.94
C HIS A 22 -8.01 -0.79 21.74
N ALA A 23 -7.40 -1.64 20.92
CA ALA A 23 -8.11 -2.32 19.83
C ALA A 23 -9.27 -3.15 20.39
N ARG A 24 -9.04 -3.94 21.45
CA ARG A 24 -10.06 -4.74 22.13
C ARG A 24 -11.18 -3.88 22.73
N SER A 25 -10.83 -2.77 23.40
CA SER A 25 -11.82 -1.83 23.95
C SER A 25 -12.72 -1.27 22.85
N ALA A 26 -12.14 -0.89 21.72
CA ALA A 26 -12.89 -0.40 20.56
C ALA A 26 -13.79 -1.49 19.95
N GLU A 27 -13.31 -2.71 19.82
CA GLU A 27 -14.09 -3.86 19.34
C GLU A 27 -15.29 -4.14 20.25
N GLU A 28 -15.09 -4.16 21.57
CA GLU A 28 -16.17 -4.32 22.55
C GLU A 28 -17.22 -3.21 22.44
N LEU A 29 -16.79 -1.97 22.17
CA LEU A 29 -17.69 -0.85 21.94
C LEU A 29 -18.45 -1.00 20.61
N ILE A 30 -17.77 -1.41 19.53
CA ILE A 30 -18.39 -1.72 18.23
C ILE A 30 -19.47 -2.81 18.39
N GLU A 31 -19.16 -3.91 19.07
CA GLU A 31 -20.16 -4.95 19.34
C GLU A 31 -21.35 -4.43 20.16
N ARG A 32 -21.12 -3.52 21.09
CA ARG A 32 -22.20 -2.88 21.87
C ARG A 32 -23.06 -2.01 20.99
N ILE A 33 -22.45 -1.23 20.07
CA ILE A 33 -23.14 -0.40 19.09
C ILE A 33 -24.02 -1.29 18.20
N ASP A 34 -23.43 -2.34 17.61
CA ASP A 34 -24.12 -3.26 16.69
C ASP A 34 -25.27 -4.01 17.38
N ARG A 35 -25.13 -4.34 18.67
CA ARG A 35 -26.22 -4.93 19.46
C ARG A 35 -27.35 -3.96 19.77
N ARG A 36 -27.06 -2.68 20.05
CA ARG A 36 -28.06 -1.68 20.46
C ARG A 36 -28.71 -0.97 19.29
N LEU A 37 -27.96 -0.74 18.21
CA LEU A 37 -28.43 -0.10 17.00
C LEU A 37 -28.57 -1.18 15.93
N GLY A 38 -29.79 -1.38 15.42
CA GLY A 38 -29.99 -2.30 14.28
C GLY A 38 -29.28 -1.74 13.04
N PHE A 39 -29.66 -0.52 12.64
CA PHE A 39 -28.91 0.26 11.67
C PHE A 39 -27.98 1.24 12.40
N PRO A 40 -26.69 1.32 12.06
CA PRO A 40 -25.71 2.15 12.76
C PRO A 40 -25.79 3.63 12.35
N GLY A 41 -26.97 4.24 12.47
CA GLY A 41 -27.24 5.62 12.12
C GLY A 41 -28.31 6.25 13.00
N GLY A 42 -28.63 7.52 12.76
CA GLY A 42 -29.66 8.26 13.48
C GLY A 42 -31.07 7.87 13.06
N THR A 43 -31.26 7.41 11.83
CA THR A 43 -32.57 7.09 11.25
C THR A 43 -33.10 5.74 11.73
N TYR A 44 -34.33 5.72 12.23
CA TYR A 44 -35.03 4.49 12.62
C TYR A 44 -35.55 3.76 11.38
N VAL A 45 -35.01 2.57 11.12
CA VAL A 45 -35.33 1.77 9.93
C VAL A 45 -36.36 0.69 10.30
N LEU A 46 -37.56 0.80 9.71
CA LEU A 46 -38.65 -0.14 9.85
C LEU A 46 -38.90 -0.88 8.54
N ALA A 47 -38.94 -2.21 8.56
CA ALA A 47 -39.41 -3.00 7.43
C ALA A 47 -40.86 -3.45 7.64
N LEU A 48 -41.74 -3.29 6.64
CA LEU A 48 -43.06 -3.85 6.62
C LEU A 48 -43.01 -5.27 6.05
N ALA A 49 -43.41 -6.24 6.86
CA ALA A 49 -43.51 -7.64 6.47
C ALA A 49 -44.96 -8.14 6.67
N GLY A 50 -45.34 -9.19 5.96
CA GLY A 50 -46.67 -9.78 6.06
C GLY A 50 -47.09 -10.47 4.77
N GLY A 51 -48.18 -11.22 4.84
CA GLY A 51 -48.72 -11.98 3.70
C GLY A 51 -49.34 -11.10 2.60
N THR A 52 -49.60 -11.73 1.47
CA THR A 52 -50.27 -11.10 0.34
C THR A 52 -51.66 -10.54 0.72
N GLY A 53 -51.92 -9.29 0.42
CA GLY A 53 -53.23 -8.67 0.60
C GLY A 53 -53.58 -8.25 2.02
N VAL A 54 -52.67 -8.32 3.00
CA VAL A 54 -52.90 -7.78 4.36
C VAL A 54 -52.82 -6.26 4.38
N GLY A 55 -52.32 -5.62 3.31
CA GLY A 55 -52.34 -4.18 3.13
C GLY A 55 -51.05 -3.45 3.56
N LYS A 56 -49.86 -4.06 3.43
CA LYS A 56 -48.56 -3.41 3.70
C LYS A 56 -48.43 -2.07 2.97
N SER A 57 -48.54 -2.10 1.64
CA SER A 57 -48.44 -0.90 0.80
C SER A 57 -49.57 0.12 1.10
N SER A 58 -50.74 -0.34 1.49
CA SER A 58 -51.81 0.57 1.92
C SER A 58 -51.48 1.26 3.26
N VAL A 59 -50.88 0.54 4.21
CA VAL A 59 -50.40 1.11 5.48
C VAL A 59 -49.30 2.13 5.21
N LEU A 60 -48.34 1.81 4.33
CA LEU A 60 -47.29 2.77 3.94
C LEU A 60 -47.90 4.05 3.34
N ASN A 61 -48.83 3.92 2.39
CA ASN A 61 -49.52 5.06 1.78
C ASN A 61 -50.31 5.89 2.81
N ALA A 62 -50.98 5.23 3.76
CA ALA A 62 -51.69 5.91 4.85
C ALA A 62 -50.73 6.66 5.80
N LEU A 63 -49.58 6.09 6.11
CA LEU A 63 -48.52 6.75 6.87
C LEU A 63 -47.95 7.94 6.10
N ALA A 64 -47.66 7.78 4.81
CA ALA A 64 -47.17 8.84 3.95
C ALA A 64 -48.21 9.98 3.72
N GLY A 65 -49.49 9.65 3.73
CA GLY A 65 -50.56 10.56 3.37
C GLY A 65 -50.70 10.74 1.85
N GLU A 66 -50.00 9.95 1.06
CA GLU A 66 -50.01 9.96 -0.40
C GLU A 66 -49.77 8.58 -0.97
N ALA A 67 -49.98 8.40 -2.28
CA ALA A 67 -49.77 7.13 -2.95
C ALA A 67 -48.29 6.91 -3.29
N VAL A 68 -47.51 6.36 -2.36
CA VAL A 68 -46.08 6.07 -2.47
C VAL A 68 -45.85 4.69 -3.08
N SER A 69 -46.52 3.67 -2.56
CA SER A 69 -46.43 2.29 -3.01
C SER A 69 -47.65 1.89 -3.86
N PRO A 70 -47.47 1.22 -5.00
CA PRO A 70 -48.59 0.83 -5.85
C PRO A 70 -49.46 -0.21 -5.16
N VAL A 71 -50.76 0.16 -4.97
CA VAL A 71 -51.77 -0.76 -4.45
C VAL A 71 -52.52 -1.36 -5.64
N ARG A 72 -52.35 -2.63 -5.92
CA ARG A 72 -53.07 -3.35 -7.00
C ARG A 72 -54.00 -4.41 -6.43
N SER A 73 -55.17 -4.51 -7.03
CA SER A 73 -56.17 -5.54 -6.68
C SER A 73 -55.86 -6.91 -7.29
N LEU A 74 -54.98 -6.98 -8.28
CA LEU A 74 -54.55 -8.23 -8.95
C LEU A 74 -53.17 -8.65 -8.40
N ARG A 75 -53.01 -9.91 -8.03
CA ARG A 75 -51.80 -10.54 -7.45
C ARG A 75 -50.77 -10.90 -8.52
N PRO A 76 -49.42 -10.87 -8.23
CA PRO A 76 -48.75 -10.35 -7.04
C PRO A 76 -48.59 -8.82 -7.09
N THR A 77 -48.62 -8.17 -5.91
CA THR A 77 -48.70 -6.71 -5.79
C THR A 77 -47.37 -6.01 -5.74
N THR A 78 -46.36 -6.57 -5.10
CA THR A 78 -45.02 -5.96 -4.93
C THR A 78 -43.97 -7.02 -5.22
N GLU A 79 -43.32 -6.91 -6.37
CA GLU A 79 -42.23 -7.87 -6.75
C GLU A 79 -40.86 -7.39 -6.28
N GLN A 80 -40.67 -6.11 -6.06
CA GLN A 80 -39.41 -5.50 -5.60
C GLN A 80 -39.65 -4.67 -4.34
N PRO A 81 -38.68 -4.62 -3.40
CA PRO A 81 -38.79 -3.79 -2.23
C PRO A 81 -38.76 -2.31 -2.60
N LEU A 82 -39.52 -1.49 -1.86
CA LEU A 82 -39.56 -0.04 -2.00
C LEU A 82 -39.18 0.59 -0.65
N ALA A 83 -38.33 1.63 -0.68
CA ALA A 83 -38.02 2.42 0.51
C ALA A 83 -38.67 3.81 0.44
N TRP A 84 -39.24 4.22 1.56
CA TRP A 84 -39.78 5.58 1.80
C TRP A 84 -38.99 6.22 2.93
N VAL A 85 -38.28 7.34 2.64
CA VAL A 85 -37.28 7.92 3.53
C VAL A 85 -37.23 9.44 3.40
N ALA A 86 -36.92 10.13 4.48
CA ALA A 86 -36.66 11.58 4.42
C ALA A 86 -35.42 11.84 3.52
N ASP A 87 -35.51 12.87 2.66
CA ASP A 87 -34.45 13.18 1.69
C ASP A 87 -33.07 13.38 2.36
N GLU A 88 -33.06 13.94 3.57
CA GLU A 88 -31.85 14.18 4.39
C GLU A 88 -31.16 12.86 4.82
N SER A 89 -31.95 11.80 5.06
CA SER A 89 -31.44 10.48 5.50
C SER A 89 -31.07 9.55 4.33
N ARG A 90 -31.35 9.95 3.09
CA ARG A 90 -31.17 9.09 1.91
C ARG A 90 -29.71 8.67 1.70
N GLN A 91 -28.77 9.58 1.91
CA GLN A 91 -27.34 9.30 1.77
C GLN A 91 -26.84 8.36 2.87
N GLU A 92 -27.30 8.52 4.09
CA GLU A 92 -26.97 7.66 5.23
C GLU A 92 -27.40 6.20 4.99
N LEU A 93 -28.57 6.02 4.36
CA LEU A 93 -29.16 4.70 4.11
C LEU A 93 -28.74 4.05 2.79
N ALA A 94 -28.01 4.75 1.93
CA ALA A 94 -27.59 4.23 0.62
C ALA A 94 -26.90 2.85 0.69
N PRO A 95 -25.96 2.58 1.62
CA PRO A 95 -25.33 1.25 1.72
C PRO A 95 -26.33 0.13 2.08
N LEU A 96 -27.37 0.43 2.84
CA LEU A 96 -28.43 -0.53 3.16
C LEU A 96 -29.31 -0.80 1.95
N PHE A 97 -29.65 0.24 1.19
CA PHE A 97 -30.44 0.12 -0.03
C PHE A 97 -29.70 -0.67 -1.11
N ASP A 98 -28.42 -0.42 -1.29
CA ASP A 98 -27.56 -1.19 -2.21
C ASP A 98 -27.50 -2.66 -1.82
N TRP A 99 -27.33 -2.95 -0.52
CA TRP A 99 -27.30 -4.33 -0.03
C TRP A 99 -28.62 -5.07 -0.21
N LEU A 100 -29.76 -4.36 -0.06
CA LEU A 100 -31.11 -4.89 -0.27
C LEU A 100 -31.54 -4.91 -1.74
N GLU A 101 -30.70 -4.40 -2.64
CA GLU A 101 -31.03 -4.19 -4.06
C GLU A 101 -32.29 -3.34 -4.27
N ILE A 102 -32.57 -2.39 -3.35
CA ILE A 102 -33.71 -1.49 -3.45
C ILE A 102 -33.42 -0.44 -4.50
N LYS A 103 -34.18 -0.49 -5.62
CA LYS A 103 -34.06 0.48 -6.71
C LYS A 103 -35.05 1.63 -6.57
N ASP A 104 -36.20 1.35 -5.97
CA ASP A 104 -37.28 2.31 -5.81
C ASP A 104 -37.17 2.98 -4.43
N VAL A 105 -36.51 4.13 -4.39
CA VAL A 105 -36.36 4.96 -3.18
C VAL A 105 -37.15 6.25 -3.37
N VAL A 106 -38.22 6.39 -2.62
CA VAL A 106 -39.10 7.57 -2.62
C VAL A 106 -38.73 8.48 -1.46
N GLY A 107 -38.33 9.71 -1.78
CA GLY A 107 -38.01 10.74 -0.80
C GLY A 107 -39.25 11.47 -0.28
N HIS A 108 -39.16 12.05 0.94
CA HIS A 108 -40.20 12.91 1.50
C HIS A 108 -39.61 14.01 2.39
N HIS A 109 -40.44 15.04 2.66
CA HIS A 109 -40.12 16.16 3.53
C HIS A 109 -41.08 16.28 4.73
N ARG A 110 -41.56 15.16 5.25
CA ARG A 110 -42.45 15.15 6.42
C ARG A 110 -41.64 15.31 7.71
N ASP A 111 -41.90 16.38 8.46
CA ASP A 111 -41.18 16.67 9.72
C ASP A 111 -41.48 15.64 10.81
N ASP A 112 -42.74 15.13 10.89
CA ASP A 112 -43.18 14.17 11.90
C ASP A 112 -42.54 12.78 11.75
N LEU A 113 -42.04 12.44 10.59
CA LEU A 113 -41.39 11.16 10.28
C LEU A 113 -39.97 11.32 9.67
N SER A 114 -39.35 12.48 9.83
CA SER A 114 -38.01 12.76 9.29
C SER A 114 -36.94 11.79 9.80
N GLY A 115 -37.07 11.29 11.03
CA GLY A 115 -36.18 10.29 11.62
C GLY A 115 -36.55 8.83 11.33
N VAL A 116 -37.51 8.55 10.42
CA VAL A 116 -38.04 7.21 10.13
C VAL A 116 -37.81 6.86 8.65
N ALA A 117 -37.29 5.70 8.38
CA ALA A 117 -37.27 5.08 7.04
C ALA A 117 -38.15 3.84 7.06
N ILE A 118 -39.03 3.70 6.07
CA ILE A 118 -39.90 2.53 5.95
C ILE A 118 -39.58 1.78 4.65
N ILE A 119 -39.33 0.49 4.79
CA ILE A 119 -39.06 -0.42 3.67
C ILE A 119 -40.28 -1.33 3.50
N ASP A 120 -41.01 -1.19 2.39
CA ASP A 120 -42.10 -2.09 2.00
C ASP A 120 -41.49 -3.34 1.33
N LEU A 121 -41.52 -4.46 2.08
CA LEU A 121 -40.96 -5.72 1.59
C LEU A 121 -41.96 -6.47 0.69
N PRO A 122 -41.50 -7.25 -0.27
CA PRO A 122 -42.33 -8.21 -1.00
C PRO A 122 -43.07 -9.14 -0.05
N ASP A 123 -44.20 -9.69 -0.53
CA ASP A 123 -45.04 -10.57 0.27
C ASP A 123 -44.27 -11.76 0.83
N VAL A 124 -44.30 -11.95 2.15
CA VAL A 124 -43.65 -13.07 2.88
C VAL A 124 -44.58 -14.28 2.87
N ASP A 125 -45.35 -14.49 1.79
CA ASP A 125 -46.20 -15.64 1.69
C ASP A 125 -45.42 -16.95 1.57
N SER A 126 -45.97 -17.96 2.20
CA SER A 126 -45.47 -19.29 2.48
C SER A 126 -44.93 -20.12 1.30
N VAL A 127 -44.97 -19.61 0.08
CA VAL A 127 -44.62 -20.38 -1.14
C VAL A 127 -43.17 -20.14 -1.61
N ARG A 128 -42.55 -19.01 -1.24
CA ARG A 128 -41.17 -18.71 -1.65
C ARG A 128 -40.23 -18.60 -0.45
N VAL A 129 -39.34 -19.57 -0.33
CA VAL A 129 -38.29 -19.63 0.71
C VAL A 129 -37.38 -18.40 0.67
N GLU A 130 -37.23 -17.79 -0.50
CA GLU A 130 -36.38 -16.62 -0.76
C GLU A 130 -36.81 -15.37 0.03
N HIS A 131 -38.12 -15.12 0.18
CA HIS A 131 -38.62 -13.94 0.91
C HIS A 131 -38.42 -14.05 2.42
N ARG A 132 -38.42 -15.27 2.99
CA ARG A 132 -38.10 -15.50 4.41
C ARG A 132 -36.63 -15.27 4.68
N ALA A 133 -35.75 -15.75 3.79
CA ALA A 133 -34.32 -15.52 3.87
C ALA A 133 -33.97 -14.02 3.88
N THR A 134 -34.71 -13.21 3.13
CA THR A 134 -34.55 -11.74 3.13
C THR A 134 -34.86 -11.13 4.50
N VAL A 135 -35.94 -11.53 5.15
CA VAL A 135 -36.29 -11.04 6.50
C VAL A 135 -35.28 -11.51 7.54
N ASP A 136 -34.86 -12.78 7.49
CA ASP A 136 -33.86 -13.34 8.39
C ASP A 136 -32.50 -12.59 8.28
N ALA A 137 -32.09 -12.24 7.06
CA ALA A 137 -30.88 -11.48 6.81
C ALA A 137 -30.99 -10.00 7.17
N LEU A 138 -32.22 -9.44 7.09
CA LEU A 138 -32.49 -8.03 7.35
C LEU A 138 -32.57 -7.71 8.84
N LEU A 139 -33.20 -8.60 9.64
CA LEU A 139 -33.43 -8.39 11.08
C LEU A 139 -32.22 -7.90 11.88
N PRO A 140 -30.99 -8.41 11.67
CA PRO A 140 -29.83 -7.90 12.38
C PRO A 140 -29.39 -6.48 11.97
N ARG A 141 -29.86 -5.99 10.81
CA ARG A 141 -29.36 -4.77 10.16
C ARG A 141 -30.34 -3.60 10.22
N ILE A 142 -31.57 -3.83 10.73
CA ILE A 142 -32.61 -2.79 10.87
C ILE A 142 -33.08 -2.71 12.31
N ASP A 143 -33.80 -1.64 12.63
CA ASP A 143 -34.25 -1.40 14.00
C ASP A 143 -35.51 -2.20 14.35
N ALA A 144 -36.42 -2.37 13.40
CA ALA A 144 -37.61 -3.17 13.62
C ALA A 144 -38.20 -3.75 12.33
N VAL A 145 -38.96 -4.84 12.50
CA VAL A 145 -39.86 -5.38 11.49
C VAL A 145 -41.31 -5.22 12.00
N ALA A 146 -42.15 -4.56 11.23
CA ALA A 146 -43.57 -4.48 11.50
C ALA A 146 -44.34 -5.54 10.70
N TRP A 147 -44.86 -6.53 11.40
CA TRP A 147 -45.71 -7.58 10.85
C TRP A 147 -47.11 -7.03 10.63
N VAL A 148 -47.49 -6.83 9.37
CA VAL A 148 -48.83 -6.42 9.02
C VAL A 148 -49.73 -7.66 8.91
N VAL A 149 -50.76 -7.69 9.70
CA VAL A 149 -51.79 -8.75 9.73
C VAL A 149 -53.18 -8.14 9.57
N ASP A 150 -54.16 -8.94 9.21
CA ASP A 150 -55.55 -8.52 9.09
C ASP A 150 -56.49 -9.58 9.69
N PRO A 151 -57.80 -9.31 9.83
CA PRO A 151 -58.78 -10.23 10.42
C PRO A 151 -58.83 -11.61 9.75
N GLU A 152 -58.43 -11.69 8.49
CA GLU A 152 -58.48 -12.97 7.73
C GLU A 152 -57.25 -13.81 7.89
N LYS A 153 -56.07 -13.17 8.19
CA LYS A 153 -54.76 -13.80 8.15
C LYS A 153 -53.95 -13.76 9.45
N TYR A 154 -54.43 -13.07 10.50
CA TYR A 154 -53.71 -12.97 11.77
C TYR A 154 -53.47 -14.35 12.43
N ASP A 155 -54.33 -15.35 12.11
CA ASP A 155 -54.33 -16.71 12.64
C ASP A 155 -53.61 -17.71 11.70
N ASP A 156 -52.85 -17.29 10.74
CA ASP A 156 -52.11 -18.20 9.84
C ASP A 156 -51.02 -18.94 10.64
N GLU A 157 -51.18 -20.26 10.79
CA GLU A 157 -50.27 -21.14 11.54
C GLU A 157 -48.85 -21.06 10.98
N ARG A 158 -48.69 -20.88 9.67
CA ARG A 158 -47.38 -20.76 9.02
C ARG A 158 -46.65 -19.48 9.42
N LEU A 159 -47.42 -18.38 9.61
CA LEU A 159 -46.90 -17.14 10.14
C LEU A 159 -46.42 -17.33 11.58
N HIS A 160 -47.24 -17.96 12.42
CA HIS A 160 -46.90 -18.24 13.84
C HIS A 160 -45.71 -19.18 13.98
N GLU A 161 -45.60 -20.20 13.14
CA GLU A 161 -44.43 -21.07 13.11
C GLU A 161 -43.16 -20.29 12.75
N TYR A 162 -43.24 -19.39 11.80
CA TYR A 162 -42.12 -18.53 11.42
C TYR A 162 -41.77 -17.54 12.55
N LEU A 163 -42.76 -16.90 13.16
CA LEU A 163 -42.56 -16.01 14.30
C LEU A 163 -41.90 -16.71 15.50
N ARG A 164 -42.26 -17.98 15.80
CA ARG A 164 -41.56 -18.74 16.84
C ARG A 164 -40.07 -18.88 16.60
N ARG A 165 -39.64 -19.04 15.36
CA ARG A 165 -38.22 -19.07 15.00
C ARG A 165 -37.51 -17.73 15.21
N LEU A 166 -38.25 -16.64 15.05
CA LEU A 166 -37.74 -15.27 15.19
C LEU A 166 -37.86 -14.72 16.62
N ALA A 167 -38.42 -15.50 17.57
CA ALA A 167 -38.59 -15.10 18.97
C ALA A 167 -37.33 -14.52 19.65
N PRO A 168 -36.10 -14.96 19.35
CA PRO A 168 -34.89 -14.33 19.87
C PRO A 168 -34.74 -12.82 19.50
N HIS A 169 -35.45 -12.36 18.48
CA HIS A 169 -35.51 -10.97 18.03
C HIS A 169 -36.82 -10.26 18.37
N ALA A 170 -37.58 -10.76 19.36
CA ALA A 170 -38.91 -10.24 19.73
C ALA A 170 -38.90 -8.71 20.02
N GLU A 171 -37.84 -8.20 20.61
CA GLU A 171 -37.68 -6.76 20.89
C GLU A 171 -37.70 -5.87 19.65
N ARG A 172 -37.33 -6.41 18.48
CA ARG A 172 -37.35 -5.72 17.18
C ARG A 172 -38.63 -5.98 16.39
N MET A 173 -39.63 -6.66 16.96
CA MET A 173 -40.87 -6.95 16.29
C MET A 173 -41.94 -5.97 16.70
N ARG A 174 -42.70 -5.50 15.72
CA ARG A 174 -43.91 -4.69 15.86
C ARG A 174 -45.04 -5.38 15.11
N PHE A 175 -46.27 -5.19 15.53
CA PHE A 175 -47.42 -5.76 14.85
C PHE A 175 -48.39 -4.66 14.50
N ILE A 176 -48.82 -4.64 13.24
CA ILE A 176 -49.84 -3.70 12.73
C ILE A 176 -51.05 -4.54 12.33
N PHE A 177 -52.12 -4.42 13.10
CA PHE A 177 -53.37 -5.09 12.78
C PHE A 177 -54.21 -4.15 11.89
N ASN A 178 -54.18 -4.41 10.58
CA ASN A 178 -54.82 -3.58 9.58
C ASN A 178 -56.27 -4.02 9.30
N LYS A 179 -57.03 -3.22 8.58
CA LYS A 179 -58.46 -3.41 8.22
C LYS A 179 -59.38 -3.45 9.44
N SER A 180 -59.09 -2.65 10.46
CA SER A 180 -59.91 -2.54 11.66
C SER A 180 -61.30 -1.98 11.39
N ASP A 181 -61.51 -1.25 10.28
CA ASP A 181 -62.79 -0.79 9.77
C ASP A 181 -63.82 -1.91 9.54
N ARG A 182 -63.35 -3.14 9.35
CA ARG A 182 -64.21 -4.32 9.12
C ARG A 182 -64.76 -4.92 10.40
N LEU A 183 -64.41 -4.38 11.56
CA LEU A 183 -64.67 -4.94 12.87
C LEU A 183 -65.36 -3.92 13.75
N ASP A 184 -66.34 -4.35 14.52
CA ASP A 184 -66.88 -3.55 15.63
C ASP A 184 -65.91 -3.52 16.83
N SER A 185 -66.11 -2.61 17.77
CA SER A 185 -65.20 -2.39 18.90
C SER A 185 -65.02 -3.67 19.78
N LYS A 186 -66.04 -4.52 19.91
CA LYS A 186 -65.98 -5.75 20.66
C LYS A 186 -65.13 -6.80 19.94
N GLN A 187 -65.31 -6.90 18.63
CA GLN A 187 -64.52 -7.78 17.77
C GLN A 187 -63.06 -7.35 17.75
N GLN A 188 -62.80 -6.04 17.65
CA GLN A 188 -61.43 -5.49 17.70
C GLN A 188 -60.74 -5.93 19.00
N GLN A 189 -61.35 -5.75 20.16
CA GLN A 189 -60.77 -6.11 21.45
C GLN A 189 -60.54 -7.64 21.55
N MET A 190 -61.49 -8.44 21.11
CA MET A 190 -61.42 -9.90 21.16
C MET A 190 -60.25 -10.42 20.27
N LEU A 191 -60.11 -9.88 19.05
CA LEU A 191 -59.02 -10.30 18.14
C LEU A 191 -57.65 -9.80 18.61
N LEU A 192 -57.59 -8.60 19.21
CA LEU A 192 -56.36 -8.09 19.80
C LEU A 192 -55.87 -8.97 20.95
N ASP A 193 -56.79 -9.39 21.84
CA ASP A 193 -56.45 -10.27 22.96
C ASP A 193 -56.08 -11.66 22.49
N ASP A 194 -56.70 -12.18 21.43
CA ASP A 194 -56.33 -13.44 20.81
C ASP A 194 -54.95 -13.38 20.17
N LEU A 195 -54.65 -12.34 19.38
CA LEU A 195 -53.34 -12.15 18.80
C LEU A 195 -52.24 -12.04 19.87
N ARG A 196 -52.49 -11.29 20.97
CA ARG A 196 -51.55 -11.23 22.11
C ARG A 196 -51.23 -12.61 22.70
N ARG A 197 -52.28 -13.43 22.93
CA ARG A 197 -52.11 -14.78 23.45
C ARG A 197 -51.27 -15.69 22.52
N ARG A 198 -51.50 -15.58 21.20
CA ARG A 198 -50.74 -16.33 20.19
C ARG A 198 -49.29 -15.92 20.13
N LEU A 199 -49.03 -14.59 20.14
CA LEU A 199 -47.68 -14.05 20.16
C LEU A 199 -46.92 -14.50 21.43
N ALA A 200 -47.57 -14.45 22.60
CA ALA A 200 -47.02 -14.94 23.85
C ALA A 200 -46.66 -16.43 23.75
N SER A 201 -47.55 -17.26 23.17
CA SER A 201 -47.30 -18.67 22.94
C SER A 201 -46.15 -18.93 21.95
N ALA A 202 -45.84 -17.97 21.10
CA ALA A 202 -44.69 -18.00 20.20
C ALA A 202 -43.38 -17.42 20.82
N GLY A 203 -43.41 -17.02 22.11
CA GLY A 203 -42.27 -16.42 22.81
C GLY A 203 -42.10 -14.92 22.58
N ILE A 204 -43.16 -14.22 22.08
CA ILE A 204 -43.16 -12.81 21.77
C ILE A 204 -44.12 -12.10 22.71
N GLU A 205 -43.72 -11.89 23.97
CA GLU A 205 -44.61 -11.35 25.02
C GLU A 205 -44.72 -9.82 25.01
N THR A 206 -43.68 -9.11 24.56
CA THR A 206 -43.55 -7.66 24.73
C THR A 206 -43.79 -6.85 23.44
N ALA A 207 -44.21 -7.48 22.35
CA ALA A 207 -44.39 -6.80 21.08
C ALA A 207 -45.53 -5.75 21.13
N SER A 208 -45.24 -4.57 20.58
CA SER A 208 -46.29 -3.54 20.35
C SER A 208 -47.25 -4.02 19.27
N ILE A 209 -48.54 -3.87 19.50
CA ILE A 209 -49.62 -4.12 18.52
C ILE A 209 -50.44 -2.85 18.35
N VAL A 210 -50.44 -2.32 17.14
CA VAL A 210 -51.24 -1.14 16.78
C VAL A 210 -52.34 -1.55 15.82
N MET A 211 -53.61 -1.22 16.16
CA MET A 211 -54.71 -1.43 15.24
C MET A 211 -54.85 -0.22 14.32
N VAL A 212 -54.97 -0.46 13.03
CA VAL A 212 -55.11 0.56 12.01
C VAL A 212 -56.15 0.19 10.97
N SER A 213 -56.71 1.17 10.33
CA SER A 213 -57.42 1.03 9.05
C SER A 213 -56.76 1.94 8.03
N ALA A 214 -56.02 1.34 7.09
CA ALA A 214 -55.43 2.09 5.99
C ALA A 214 -56.50 2.65 5.01
N ALA A 215 -57.75 2.22 5.11
CA ALA A 215 -58.84 2.62 4.24
C ALA A 215 -59.48 3.95 4.68
N ASP A 216 -59.68 4.15 5.97
CA ASP A 216 -60.33 5.33 6.56
C ASP A 216 -59.41 6.19 7.44
N GLY A 217 -58.16 5.73 7.66
CA GLY A 217 -57.14 6.43 8.45
C GLY A 217 -57.23 6.20 9.96
N ALA A 218 -58.16 5.39 10.45
CA ALA A 218 -58.25 5.11 11.87
C ALA A 218 -57.00 4.45 12.41
N GLY A 219 -56.48 4.95 13.54
CA GLY A 219 -55.25 4.42 14.18
C GLY A 219 -53.92 4.80 13.50
N VAL A 220 -53.94 5.44 12.32
CA VAL A 220 -52.69 5.80 11.59
C VAL A 220 -51.91 6.85 12.37
N ASP A 221 -52.58 7.83 13.01
CA ASP A 221 -51.88 8.84 13.82
C ASP A 221 -51.27 8.24 15.09
N ALA A 222 -51.87 7.22 15.67
CA ALA A 222 -51.28 6.48 16.79
C ALA A 222 -50.05 5.72 16.36
N LEU A 223 -50.05 5.12 15.16
CA LEU A 223 -48.90 4.46 14.58
C LEU A 223 -47.77 5.46 14.27
N ARG A 224 -48.09 6.63 13.69
CA ARG A 224 -47.11 7.72 13.47
C ARG A 224 -46.46 8.13 14.79
N ALA A 225 -47.26 8.41 15.81
CA ALA A 225 -46.73 8.80 17.12
C ALA A 225 -45.86 7.72 17.78
N GLU A 226 -46.11 6.43 17.53
CA GLU A 226 -45.25 5.33 17.99
C GLU A 226 -43.92 5.31 17.24
N LEU A 227 -43.94 5.48 15.92
CA LEU A 227 -42.74 5.51 15.09
C LEU A 227 -41.86 6.72 15.42
N THR A 228 -42.44 7.90 15.60
CA THR A 228 -41.72 9.11 16.03
C THR A 228 -41.04 8.90 17.38
N ARG A 229 -41.76 8.35 18.37
CA ARG A 229 -41.14 8.04 19.68
C ARG A 229 -40.02 6.99 19.59
N ALA A 230 -40.16 6.02 18.70
CA ALA A 230 -39.09 5.02 18.47
C ALA A 230 -37.87 5.67 17.84
N ALA A 231 -38.05 6.55 16.86
CA ALA A 231 -36.99 7.32 16.22
C ALA A 231 -36.26 8.24 17.21
N ASP A 232 -37.04 9.01 18.03
CA ASP A 232 -36.47 9.88 19.08
C ASP A 232 -35.65 9.08 20.09
N GLY A 233 -36.19 7.94 20.52
CA GLY A 233 -35.49 7.01 21.43
C GLY A 233 -34.19 6.51 20.84
N LYS A 234 -34.17 6.13 19.56
CA LYS A 234 -32.96 5.72 18.85
C LYS A 234 -31.97 6.86 18.73
N ALA A 235 -32.42 8.05 18.35
CA ALA A 235 -31.53 9.21 18.19
C ALA A 235 -30.79 9.54 19.48
N ILE A 236 -31.46 9.46 20.65
CA ILE A 236 -30.84 9.66 21.97
C ILE A 236 -29.77 8.59 22.23
N VAL A 237 -30.07 7.31 21.96
CA VAL A 237 -29.11 6.20 22.15
C VAL A 237 -27.94 6.33 21.18
N ALA A 238 -28.20 6.59 19.90
CA ALA A 238 -27.18 6.79 18.88
C ALA A 238 -26.25 7.96 19.22
N GLY A 239 -26.84 9.10 19.70
CA GLY A 239 -26.04 10.26 20.13
C GLY A 239 -25.11 9.94 21.30
N LYS A 240 -25.56 9.17 22.28
CA LYS A 240 -24.70 8.71 23.39
C LYS A 240 -23.58 7.79 22.91
N LEU A 241 -23.91 6.81 22.08
CA LEU A 241 -22.92 5.89 21.53
C LEU A 241 -21.92 6.59 20.59
N ALA A 242 -22.36 7.60 19.84
CA ALA A 242 -21.49 8.44 19.03
C ALA A 242 -20.48 9.23 19.88
N THR A 243 -20.94 9.75 21.04
CA THR A 243 -20.03 10.42 21.99
C THR A 243 -19.02 9.44 22.60
N ASP A 244 -19.46 8.25 22.98
CA ASP A 244 -18.58 7.18 23.49
C ASP A 244 -17.56 6.78 22.42
N ALA A 245 -17.99 6.63 21.16
CA ALA A 245 -17.12 6.30 20.03
C ALA A 245 -16.07 7.40 19.79
N ALA A 246 -16.48 8.67 19.77
CA ALA A 246 -15.55 9.79 19.61
C ALA A 246 -14.51 9.84 20.74
N THR A 247 -14.93 9.59 21.99
CA THR A 247 -14.05 9.56 23.16
C THR A 247 -13.02 8.42 23.06
N GLU A 248 -13.44 7.24 22.60
CA GLU A 248 -12.56 6.09 22.42
C GLU A 248 -11.55 6.35 21.29
N VAL A 249 -11.98 6.93 20.17
CA VAL A 249 -11.07 7.33 19.06
C VAL A 249 -10.01 8.32 19.57
N GLU A 250 -10.38 9.33 20.36
CA GLU A 250 -9.42 10.26 20.96
C GLU A 250 -8.45 9.56 21.94
N THR A 251 -8.94 8.57 22.66
CA THR A 251 -8.13 7.79 23.59
C THR A 251 -7.08 6.97 22.86
N ILE A 252 -7.49 6.30 21.78
CA ILE A 252 -6.59 5.55 20.89
C ILE A 252 -5.56 6.51 20.26
N ALA A 253 -6.00 7.66 19.74
CA ALA A 253 -5.11 8.65 19.14
C ALA A 253 -4.03 9.14 20.13
N ARG A 254 -4.41 9.42 21.38
CA ARG A 254 -3.47 9.77 22.46
C ARG A 254 -2.51 8.62 22.77
N ALA A 255 -3.01 7.40 22.85
CA ALA A 255 -2.19 6.21 23.08
C ALA A 255 -1.18 5.97 21.94
N ALA A 256 -1.54 6.32 20.69
CA ALA A 256 -0.64 6.29 19.54
C ALA A 256 0.34 7.47 19.48
N GLY A 257 0.33 8.38 20.48
CA GLY A 257 1.19 9.56 20.54
C GLY A 257 0.78 10.68 19.58
N LEU A 258 -0.48 10.67 19.09
CA LEU A 258 -1.04 11.77 18.30
C LEU A 258 -1.57 12.86 19.23
N LYS A 259 -1.27 14.12 18.91
CA LYS A 259 -1.72 15.28 19.70
C LYS A 259 -2.79 16.03 18.89
N PRO A 260 -3.94 16.36 19.50
CA PRO A 260 -4.94 17.21 18.85
C PRO A 260 -4.36 18.57 18.46
N GLY A 261 -4.66 19.03 17.24
CA GLY A 261 -4.27 20.36 16.77
C GLY A 261 -2.84 20.51 16.25
N PHE A 262 -2.04 19.44 16.21
CA PHE A 262 -0.73 19.47 15.56
C PHE A 262 -0.80 18.72 14.22
N PRO A 263 -0.19 19.27 13.15
CA PRO A 263 -0.04 18.52 11.89
C PRO A 263 0.74 17.24 12.18
N HIS A 264 0.35 16.16 11.51
CA HIS A 264 1.03 14.88 11.63
C HIS A 264 2.45 15.01 11.05
N ALA A 265 3.45 15.16 11.91
CA ALA A 265 4.84 15.13 11.50
C ALA A 265 5.26 13.69 11.20
N PRO A 266 5.97 13.44 10.10
CA PRO A 266 6.52 12.12 9.81
C PRO A 266 7.49 11.68 10.93
N LEU A 267 7.49 10.39 11.25
CA LEU A 267 8.37 9.81 12.28
C LEU A 267 9.85 9.91 11.91
N LEU A 268 10.14 9.93 10.61
CA LEU A 268 11.46 10.13 10.06
C LEU A 268 11.37 11.20 8.96
N ALA A 269 12.14 12.28 9.11
CA ALA A 269 12.19 13.31 8.09
C ALA A 269 12.75 12.75 6.77
N THR A 270 12.24 13.24 5.64
CA THR A 270 12.69 12.82 4.30
C THR A 270 14.20 12.93 4.15
N LYS A 271 14.79 14.02 4.67
CA LYS A 271 16.22 14.25 4.66
C LYS A 271 17.00 13.15 5.40
N ASP A 272 16.53 12.74 6.59
CA ASP A 272 17.19 11.71 7.39
C ASP A 272 17.09 10.34 6.72
N ARG A 273 15.97 10.06 6.05
CA ARG A 273 15.77 8.86 5.26
C ARG A 273 16.71 8.80 4.06
N GLU A 274 16.83 9.92 3.32
CA GLU A 274 17.77 10.05 2.19
C GLU A 274 19.22 9.90 2.66
N GLU A 275 19.58 10.51 3.77
CA GLU A 275 20.94 10.43 4.34
C GLU A 275 21.27 9.00 4.80
N ALA A 276 20.34 8.30 5.46
CA ALA A 276 20.52 6.90 5.84
C ALA A 276 20.69 6.01 4.62
N THR A 277 19.91 6.23 3.57
CA THR A 277 19.99 5.51 2.30
C THR A 277 21.34 5.79 1.59
N ALA A 278 21.77 7.03 1.53
CA ALA A 278 23.04 7.42 0.93
C ALA A 278 24.23 6.75 1.65
N ARG A 279 24.25 6.78 2.98
CA ARG A 279 25.30 6.10 3.77
C ARG A 279 25.28 4.58 3.58
N ALA A 280 24.11 3.98 3.41
CA ALA A 280 24.01 2.56 3.12
C ALA A 280 24.55 2.22 1.71
N VAL A 281 24.26 3.07 0.72
CA VAL A 281 24.84 2.95 -0.64
C VAL A 281 26.36 3.09 -0.59
N ASP A 282 26.88 4.06 0.15
CA ASP A 282 28.33 4.22 0.34
C ASP A 282 28.96 2.96 0.98
N GLY A 283 28.30 2.37 1.97
CA GLY A 283 28.69 1.10 2.57
C GLY A 283 28.71 -0.06 1.55
N ALA A 284 27.73 -0.12 0.67
CA ALA A 284 27.65 -1.11 -0.41
C ALA A 284 28.78 -0.93 -1.44
N LEU A 285 29.05 0.31 -1.84
CA LEU A 285 30.13 0.63 -2.76
C LEU A 285 31.52 0.32 -2.18
N ALA A 286 31.70 0.53 -0.88
CA ALA A 286 32.89 0.15 -0.15
C ALA A 286 33.06 -1.38 -0.07
N LEU A 287 31.95 -2.11 0.22
CA LEU A 287 31.96 -3.58 0.28
C LEU A 287 32.28 -4.21 -1.09
N VAL A 288 31.71 -3.68 -2.17
CA VAL A 288 31.99 -4.11 -3.55
C VAL A 288 33.39 -3.68 -4.00
N ASP A 289 33.98 -2.69 -3.32
CA ASP A 289 35.27 -2.09 -3.68
C ASP A 289 35.29 -1.57 -5.12
N SER A 290 34.41 -0.60 -5.38
CA SER A 290 34.26 0.02 -6.71
C SER A 290 35.55 0.65 -7.23
N ALA A 291 36.43 1.10 -6.33
CA ALA A 291 37.78 1.62 -6.66
C ALA A 291 38.70 0.49 -7.12
N GLY A 292 38.69 -0.65 -6.43
CA GLY A 292 39.46 -1.84 -6.83
C GLY A 292 39.01 -2.41 -8.18
N VAL A 293 37.66 -2.41 -8.44
CA VAL A 293 37.10 -2.77 -9.76
C VAL A 293 37.63 -1.84 -10.85
N SER A 294 37.68 -0.52 -10.60
CA SER A 294 38.26 0.44 -11.55
C SER A 294 39.75 0.15 -11.82
N GLY A 295 40.52 -0.20 -10.79
CA GLY A 295 41.93 -0.56 -10.92
C GLY A 295 42.14 -1.86 -11.73
N GLN A 296 41.35 -2.91 -11.41
CA GLN A 296 41.37 -4.18 -12.16
C GLN A 296 40.99 -3.97 -13.63
N MET A 297 40.00 -3.14 -13.91
CA MET A 297 39.60 -2.80 -15.28
C MET A 297 40.69 -2.02 -16.01
N GLN A 298 41.32 -1.04 -15.35
CA GLN A 298 42.45 -0.30 -15.93
C GLN A 298 43.61 -1.24 -16.30
N GLU A 299 43.94 -2.20 -15.43
CA GLU A 299 45.00 -3.20 -15.69
C GLU A 299 44.62 -4.13 -16.85
N ALA A 300 43.35 -4.61 -16.90
CA ALA A 300 42.87 -5.44 -18.01
C ALA A 300 42.87 -4.69 -19.34
N VAL A 301 42.47 -3.42 -19.36
CA VAL A 301 42.46 -2.55 -20.55
C VAL A 301 43.91 -2.29 -21.01
N LEU A 302 44.83 -1.96 -20.10
CA LEU A 302 46.24 -1.77 -20.40
C LEU A 302 46.86 -3.04 -20.96
N HIS A 303 46.58 -4.19 -20.39
CA HIS A 303 47.09 -5.45 -20.88
C HIS A 303 46.61 -5.74 -22.31
N ARG A 304 45.35 -5.49 -22.61
CA ARG A 304 44.78 -5.65 -23.96
C ARG A 304 45.34 -4.63 -24.95
N ALA A 305 45.45 -3.38 -24.54
CA ALA A 305 46.05 -2.34 -25.37
C ALA A 305 47.50 -2.61 -25.72
N ARG A 306 48.31 -3.11 -24.76
CA ARG A 306 49.70 -3.50 -24.99
C ARG A 306 49.82 -4.74 -25.89
N ARG A 307 48.86 -5.66 -25.87
CA ARG A 307 48.81 -6.79 -26.80
C ARG A 307 48.49 -6.39 -28.22
N GLN A 308 47.62 -5.42 -28.41
CA GLN A 308 47.21 -4.93 -29.73
C GLN A 308 48.17 -3.88 -30.31
N GLY A 309 48.83 -3.11 -29.44
CA GLY A 309 49.68 -1.97 -29.81
C GLY A 309 51.06 -1.96 -29.15
N GLY A 310 51.61 -3.09 -28.75
CA GLY A 310 52.88 -3.14 -28.04
C GLY A 310 54.09 -2.82 -28.94
N SER A 311 54.94 -1.88 -28.48
CA SER A 311 56.23 -1.60 -29.11
C SER A 311 57.13 -2.87 -29.16
N LEU A 312 57.99 -2.97 -30.14
CA LEU A 312 59.00 -4.05 -30.24
C LEU A 312 59.79 -4.21 -28.93
N LEU A 313 60.16 -3.09 -28.29
CA LEU A 313 60.84 -3.06 -26.99
C LEU A 313 59.96 -3.70 -25.89
N ALA A 314 58.67 -3.40 -25.83
CA ALA A 314 57.75 -4.00 -24.85
C ALA A 314 57.58 -5.51 -25.08
N ARG A 315 57.62 -5.98 -26.33
CA ARG A 315 57.60 -7.42 -26.67
C ARG A 315 58.88 -8.14 -26.23
N ILE A 316 60.05 -7.52 -26.45
CA ILE A 316 61.32 -8.04 -26.01
C ILE A 316 61.43 -8.11 -24.48
N LEU A 317 61.02 -7.04 -23.77
CA LEU A 317 60.94 -6.99 -22.32
C LEU A 317 59.91 -7.98 -21.74
N SER A 318 58.81 -8.25 -22.45
CA SER A 318 57.83 -9.27 -22.04
C SER A 318 58.38 -10.69 -22.22
N LEU A 319 59.19 -10.96 -23.22
CA LEU A 319 59.90 -12.25 -23.40
C LEU A 319 60.93 -12.45 -22.27
N LEU A 320 61.69 -11.42 -21.92
CA LEU A 320 62.60 -11.43 -20.80
C LEU A 320 61.90 -11.64 -19.45
N SER A 321 60.72 -11.09 -19.27
CA SER A 321 59.89 -11.28 -18.05
C SER A 321 59.31 -12.70 -17.92
N LEU A 322 59.11 -13.42 -19.03
CA LEU A 322 58.75 -14.83 -19.05
C LEU A 322 59.88 -15.72 -18.56
N LEU A 323 61.13 -15.35 -18.86
CA LEU A 323 62.34 -16.06 -18.41
C LEU A 323 62.63 -15.88 -16.91
N THR A 324 62.08 -14.78 -16.28
CA THR A 324 62.27 -14.50 -14.85
C THR A 324 61.17 -15.07 -13.96
N GLY A 325 60.25 -15.90 -14.50
CA GLY A 325 59.25 -16.66 -13.73
C GLY A 325 58.16 -15.84 -13.01
N ARG A 326 58.11 -14.49 -13.16
CA ARG A 326 57.09 -13.63 -12.59
C ARG A 326 55.78 -13.70 -13.40
N LYS A 327 54.97 -14.74 -13.17
CA LYS A 327 53.57 -14.77 -13.64
C LYS A 327 52.78 -13.67 -12.94
N LYS A 328 52.59 -12.52 -13.58
CA LYS A 328 51.58 -11.57 -13.15
C LYS A 328 50.22 -12.25 -13.24
N ARG A 329 49.48 -12.30 -12.12
CA ARG A 329 48.08 -12.74 -12.10
C ARG A 329 47.30 -11.90 -13.14
N LYS A 330 46.58 -12.57 -14.05
CA LYS A 330 45.69 -11.86 -14.98
C LYS A 330 44.65 -11.12 -14.18
N ALA A 331 44.53 -9.83 -14.40
CA ALA A 331 43.42 -9.04 -13.86
C ALA A 331 42.11 -9.59 -14.43
N ASP A 332 41.19 -10.00 -13.55
CA ASP A 332 39.86 -10.44 -13.90
C ASP A 332 38.83 -9.57 -13.13
N PRO A 333 38.42 -8.46 -13.73
CA PRO A 333 37.47 -7.53 -13.07
C PRO A 333 36.13 -8.16 -12.79
N ALA A 334 35.66 -9.13 -13.60
CA ALA A 334 34.39 -9.79 -13.42
C ALA A 334 34.40 -10.73 -12.21
N ALA A 335 35.44 -11.61 -12.11
CA ALA A 335 35.62 -12.45 -10.95
C ALA A 335 35.84 -11.62 -9.67
N TYR A 336 36.60 -10.52 -9.78
CA TYR A 336 36.79 -9.59 -8.66
C TYR A 336 35.47 -9.00 -8.17
N LEU A 337 34.57 -8.58 -9.04
CA LEU A 337 33.30 -7.99 -8.68
C LEU A 337 32.38 -9.00 -7.97
N VAL A 338 32.30 -10.23 -8.44
CA VAL A 338 31.41 -11.27 -7.88
C VAL A 338 31.88 -11.76 -6.50
N ASP A 339 33.19 -11.64 -6.17
CA ASP A 339 33.76 -12.10 -4.89
C ASP A 339 33.58 -11.10 -3.72
N TRP A 340 32.56 -10.20 -3.79
CA TRP A 340 32.30 -9.17 -2.78
C TRP A 340 32.06 -9.75 -1.38
N ARG A 341 31.43 -10.95 -1.28
CA ARG A 341 31.10 -11.60 0.00
C ARG A 341 32.31 -11.89 0.89
N ARG A 342 33.49 -12.01 0.32
CA ARG A 342 34.74 -12.25 1.07
C ARG A 342 35.36 -10.98 1.65
N ARG A 343 34.84 -9.80 1.29
CA ARG A 343 35.45 -8.52 1.67
C ARG A 343 34.89 -7.92 2.96
N GLY A 344 33.74 -8.37 3.42
CA GLY A 344 33.15 -7.87 4.67
C GLY A 344 31.73 -8.34 4.91
N SER A 345 31.14 -7.78 5.94
CA SER A 345 29.74 -8.02 6.35
C SER A 345 28.80 -6.91 5.88
N LEU A 346 27.50 -7.21 5.81
CA LEU A 346 26.45 -6.26 5.44
C LEU A 346 26.18 -5.21 6.53
N GLY A 347 26.83 -5.29 7.70
CA GLY A 347 26.63 -4.37 8.80
C GLY A 347 26.82 -2.90 8.40
N HIS A 348 27.83 -2.58 7.60
CA HIS A 348 28.07 -1.21 7.14
C HIS A 348 26.96 -0.65 6.24
N ILE A 349 26.21 -1.53 5.56
CA ILE A 349 25.08 -1.16 4.71
C ILE A 349 23.81 -0.96 5.57
N LEU A 350 23.56 -1.87 6.51
CA LEU A 350 22.32 -1.89 7.28
C LEU A 350 22.35 -0.99 8.52
N ASN A 351 23.51 -0.74 9.12
CA ASN A 351 23.61 0.06 10.35
C ASN A 351 23.06 1.49 10.21
N PRO A 352 23.29 2.25 9.12
CA PRO A 352 22.69 3.56 8.95
C PRO A 352 21.15 3.52 8.95
N VAL A 353 20.57 2.52 8.27
CA VAL A 353 19.12 2.31 8.22
C VAL A 353 18.61 1.91 9.61
N ARG A 354 19.30 1.01 10.31
CA ARG A 354 18.98 0.64 11.70
C ARG A 354 18.97 1.84 12.63
N ALA A 355 19.99 2.68 12.55
CA ALA A 355 20.09 3.87 13.38
C ALA A 355 18.91 4.83 13.15
N ALA A 356 18.54 5.06 11.88
CA ALA A 356 17.39 5.88 11.51
C ALA A 356 16.07 5.30 12.04
N LEU A 357 15.85 3.97 11.91
CA LEU A 357 14.65 3.31 12.42
C LEU A 357 14.57 3.28 13.94
N VAL A 358 15.69 3.10 14.63
CA VAL A 358 15.74 3.19 16.10
C VAL A 358 15.42 4.60 16.58
N SER A 359 15.90 5.64 15.87
CA SER A 359 15.55 7.03 16.15
C SER A 359 14.05 7.27 15.96
N ALA A 360 13.47 6.82 14.83
CA ALA A 360 12.03 6.92 14.57
C ALA A 360 11.20 6.15 15.60
N ALA A 361 11.64 4.95 16.01
CA ALA A 361 10.99 4.15 17.06
C ALA A 361 10.99 4.84 18.44
N GLY A 362 11.93 5.74 18.69
CA GLY A 362 11.94 6.56 19.90
C GLY A 362 10.76 7.54 19.99
N ALA A 363 10.22 7.96 18.84
CA ALA A 363 9.12 8.92 18.74
C ALA A 363 7.72 8.28 18.90
N VAL A 364 7.62 6.95 18.95
CA VAL A 364 6.35 6.23 19.10
C VAL A 364 6.26 5.54 20.46
N PRO A 365 5.04 5.23 20.95
CA PRO A 365 4.83 4.45 22.14
C PRO A 365 5.54 3.09 22.10
N PRO A 366 5.92 2.53 23.26
CA PRO A 366 6.65 1.25 23.33
C PRO A 366 5.97 0.10 22.57
N ALA A 367 4.62 0.06 22.58
CA ALA A 367 3.83 -0.97 21.91
C ALA A 367 4.03 -0.98 20.39
N SER A 368 4.21 0.19 19.77
CA SER A 368 4.37 0.32 18.31
C SER A 368 5.81 0.15 17.81
N ARG A 369 6.80 0.17 18.71
CA ARG A 369 8.24 0.03 18.36
C ARG A 369 8.57 -1.27 17.63
N PRO A 370 8.04 -2.46 18.05
CA PRO A 370 8.31 -3.71 17.35
C PRO A 370 7.87 -3.70 15.89
N ALA A 371 6.78 -3.01 15.56
CA ALA A 371 6.28 -2.91 14.19
C ALA A 371 7.26 -2.14 13.29
N ILE A 372 7.83 -1.02 13.76
CA ILE A 372 8.89 -0.26 13.04
C ILE A 372 10.15 -1.11 12.88
N LEU A 373 10.53 -1.84 13.93
CA LEU A 373 11.76 -2.62 13.95
C LEU A 373 11.62 -3.98 13.27
N LYS A 374 10.40 -4.41 12.91
CA LYS A 374 10.15 -5.70 12.25
C LYS A 374 10.90 -5.83 10.93
N SER A 375 11.00 -4.77 10.15
CA SER A 375 11.80 -4.74 8.90
C SER A 375 13.30 -4.90 9.15
N LEU A 376 13.76 -4.67 10.39
CA LEU A 376 15.12 -4.97 10.84
C LEU A 376 15.28 -6.42 11.32
N GLY A 377 14.20 -7.17 11.42
CA GLY A 377 14.23 -8.61 11.64
C GLY A 377 15.22 -9.21 10.65
N ALA A 378 16.30 -9.82 11.17
CA ALA A 378 17.60 -10.02 10.54
C ALA A 378 17.60 -10.57 9.10
N ASP A 379 16.52 -11.19 8.64
CA ASP A 379 16.54 -11.98 7.41
C ASP A 379 16.00 -11.27 6.17
N GLU A 380 14.99 -10.37 6.28
CA GLU A 380 14.37 -9.79 5.10
C GLU A 380 15.20 -8.67 4.46
N ALA A 381 15.63 -7.68 5.24
CA ALA A 381 16.44 -6.57 4.74
C ALA A 381 17.82 -7.06 4.29
N GLU A 382 18.44 -7.97 5.07
CA GLU A 382 19.72 -8.59 4.73
C GLU A 382 19.61 -9.43 3.46
N THR A 383 18.53 -10.20 3.33
CA THR A 383 18.25 -11.00 2.13
C THR A 383 17.97 -10.12 0.91
N ALA A 384 17.22 -9.03 1.08
CA ALA A 384 16.92 -8.09 0.00
C ALA A 384 18.20 -7.39 -0.51
N VAL A 385 19.01 -6.86 0.41
CA VAL A 385 20.29 -6.22 0.06
C VAL A 385 21.26 -7.23 -0.56
N THR A 386 21.34 -8.45 -0.03
CA THR A 386 22.15 -9.54 -0.60
C THR A 386 21.74 -9.86 -2.02
N ARG A 387 20.44 -10.03 -2.27
CA ARG A 387 19.92 -10.28 -3.62
C ARG A 387 20.17 -9.10 -4.56
N ALA A 388 20.04 -7.87 -4.08
CA ALA A 388 20.34 -6.68 -4.86
C ALA A 388 21.82 -6.62 -5.26
N LEU A 389 22.74 -6.87 -4.31
CA LEU A 389 24.17 -6.93 -4.57
C LEU A 389 24.54 -8.08 -5.53
N ASP A 390 24.00 -9.28 -5.30
CA ASP A 390 24.27 -10.42 -6.19
C ASP A 390 23.76 -10.17 -7.61
N ARG A 391 22.57 -9.60 -7.76
CA ARG A 391 21.99 -9.28 -9.07
C ARG A 391 22.80 -8.21 -9.78
N SER A 392 23.03 -7.08 -9.10
CA SER A 392 23.75 -5.95 -9.69
C SER A 392 25.20 -6.27 -10.02
N THR A 393 25.91 -7.01 -9.15
CA THR A 393 27.30 -7.40 -9.39
C THR A 393 27.42 -8.43 -10.50
N ARG A 394 26.51 -9.43 -10.60
CA ARG A 394 26.49 -10.40 -11.71
C ARG A 394 26.14 -9.73 -13.03
N GLN A 395 25.13 -8.85 -13.05
CA GLN A 395 24.76 -8.11 -14.24
C GLN A 395 25.91 -7.20 -14.70
N ALA A 396 26.51 -6.46 -13.77
CA ALA A 396 27.69 -5.65 -14.06
C ALA A 396 28.88 -6.50 -14.55
N ALA A 397 29.11 -7.69 -13.96
CA ALA A 397 30.15 -8.59 -14.38
C ALA A 397 29.95 -9.13 -15.83
N ASN A 398 28.71 -9.43 -16.20
CA ASN A 398 28.34 -9.83 -17.57
C ASN A 398 28.57 -8.69 -18.58
N ASP A 399 28.29 -7.45 -18.17
CA ASP A 399 28.48 -6.25 -18.98
C ASP A 399 29.93 -5.77 -19.03
N LEU A 400 30.83 -6.33 -18.19
CA LEU A 400 32.25 -5.99 -18.07
C LEU A 400 33.08 -6.61 -19.20
N ALA A 401 32.64 -6.48 -20.45
CA ALA A 401 33.52 -6.76 -21.58
C ALA A 401 34.65 -5.72 -21.62
N VAL A 402 35.93 -6.20 -21.67
CA VAL A 402 37.04 -5.27 -21.82
C VAL A 402 36.86 -4.51 -23.12
N PRO A 403 36.70 -3.19 -23.07
CA PRO A 403 36.41 -2.41 -24.26
C PRO A 403 37.53 -2.46 -25.27
N THR A 404 37.20 -2.39 -26.54
CA THR A 404 38.15 -2.26 -27.65
C THR A 404 38.12 -0.81 -28.13
N SER A 405 39.30 -0.28 -28.46
CA SER A 405 39.42 1.05 -29.02
C SER A 405 40.17 0.99 -30.38
N PHE A 406 39.63 1.68 -31.35
CA PHE A 406 40.27 1.84 -32.66
C PHE A 406 41.64 2.53 -32.55
N LEU A 407 41.86 3.33 -31.52
CA LEU A 407 43.14 3.99 -31.28
C LEU A 407 44.29 3.00 -31.04
N TRP A 408 44.04 1.84 -30.42
CA TRP A 408 45.12 0.92 -30.04
C TRP A 408 45.82 0.26 -31.22
N PRO A 409 45.12 -0.28 -32.25
CA PRO A 409 45.79 -0.77 -33.46
C PRO A 409 46.57 0.32 -34.19
N VAL A 410 46.00 1.57 -34.26
CA VAL A 410 46.67 2.70 -34.91
C VAL A 410 47.97 3.07 -34.18
N VAL A 411 47.87 3.25 -32.86
CA VAL A 411 49.04 3.54 -32.02
C VAL A 411 50.04 2.42 -32.09
N GLY A 412 49.57 1.17 -32.10
CA GLY A 412 50.43 -0.01 -32.24
C GLY A 412 51.17 -0.08 -33.56
N PHE A 413 50.51 0.28 -34.66
CA PHE A 413 51.16 0.37 -35.96
C PHE A 413 52.25 1.46 -35.99
N ILE A 414 51.96 2.65 -35.45
CA ILE A 414 52.93 3.73 -35.33
C ILE A 414 54.13 3.33 -34.43
N GLN A 415 53.85 2.61 -33.31
CA GLN A 415 54.89 2.11 -32.44
C GLN A 415 55.75 1.01 -33.10
N LEU A 416 55.15 0.16 -33.94
CA LEU A 416 55.90 -0.84 -34.72
C LEU A 416 56.82 -0.16 -35.72
N LEU A 417 56.35 0.87 -36.45
CA LEU A 417 57.12 1.66 -37.39
C LEU A 417 58.27 2.41 -36.66
N SER A 418 57.94 3.05 -35.55
CA SER A 418 58.95 3.72 -34.69
C SER A 418 59.98 2.74 -34.17
N GLY A 419 59.59 1.52 -33.79
CA GLY A 419 60.49 0.46 -33.38
C GLY A 419 61.41 -0.06 -34.51
N ALA A 420 60.91 -0.13 -35.74
CA ALA A 420 61.69 -0.46 -36.91
C ALA A 420 62.76 0.61 -37.21
N VAL A 421 62.34 1.90 -37.13
CA VAL A 421 63.26 3.05 -37.25
C VAL A 421 64.33 3.03 -36.15
N LEU A 422 63.94 2.69 -34.92
CA LEU A 422 64.88 2.54 -33.79
C LEU A 422 65.92 1.46 -34.07
N LEU A 423 65.48 0.29 -34.51
CA LEU A 423 66.44 -0.82 -34.84
C LEU A 423 67.38 -0.47 -36.01
N PHE A 424 66.80 0.19 -37.03
CA PHE A 424 67.61 0.67 -38.15
C PHE A 424 68.63 1.72 -37.68
N ALA A 425 68.25 2.68 -36.85
CA ALA A 425 69.12 3.69 -36.29
C ALA A 425 70.25 3.08 -35.43
N VAL A 426 69.92 2.08 -34.60
CA VAL A 426 70.95 1.30 -33.82
C VAL A 426 71.90 0.56 -34.73
N ALA A 427 71.37 -0.17 -35.73
CA ALA A 427 72.25 -0.91 -36.69
C ALA A 427 73.14 0.06 -37.46
N TRP A 428 72.60 1.17 -37.94
CA TRP A 428 73.40 2.21 -38.64
C TRP A 428 74.43 2.83 -37.70
N TYR A 429 74.11 3.16 -36.48
CA TYR A 429 75.04 3.70 -35.49
C TYR A 429 76.20 2.66 -35.20
N LEU A 430 75.90 1.38 -35.07
CA LEU A 430 76.83 0.35 -34.86
C LEU A 430 77.79 0.16 -36.07
N THR A 431 77.30 0.33 -37.31
CA THR A 431 78.19 0.28 -38.51
C THR A 431 79.11 1.49 -38.59
N ILE A 432 78.71 2.65 -38.03
CA ILE A 432 79.57 3.83 -37.94
C ILE A 432 80.71 3.60 -36.90
N VAL A 433 80.34 2.97 -35.74
CA VAL A 433 81.29 2.79 -34.63
C VAL A 433 82.24 1.63 -34.87
N PHE A 434 81.79 0.50 -35.47
CA PHE A 434 82.57 -0.74 -35.61
C PHE A 434 82.90 -1.12 -37.08
N GLY A 435 82.40 -0.35 -38.05
CA GLY A 435 82.64 -0.63 -39.45
C GLY A 435 84.00 -0.10 -39.93
N PRO A 436 84.47 -0.57 -41.10
CA PRO A 436 85.74 -0.06 -41.68
C PRO A 436 85.56 1.44 -42.03
N GLY A 437 86.43 2.29 -41.48
CA GLY A 437 86.40 3.73 -41.54
C GLY A 437 86.21 4.29 -42.94
N GLY A 438 85.22 5.23 -43.08
CA GLY A 438 84.95 5.99 -44.31
C GLY A 438 83.50 6.20 -44.69
N LEU A 439 82.52 5.77 -43.90
CA LEU A 439 81.15 6.05 -44.14
C LEU A 439 80.87 7.56 -43.85
N LEU A 440 80.35 8.30 -44.85
CA LEU A 440 79.91 9.68 -44.70
C LEU A 440 78.78 9.72 -43.68
N VAL A 441 79.06 10.31 -42.51
CA VAL A 441 78.09 10.52 -41.48
C VAL A 441 77.33 11.84 -41.80
N SER A 442 76.08 11.75 -42.23
CA SER A 442 75.23 12.93 -42.33
C SER A 442 74.95 13.44 -40.93
N THR A 443 75.33 14.71 -40.68
CA THR A 443 75.05 15.41 -39.40
C THR A 443 73.98 16.46 -39.60
N VAL A 444 73.15 16.67 -38.57
CA VAL A 444 72.18 17.72 -38.48
C VAL A 444 72.66 18.72 -37.44
N GLU A 445 72.77 20.00 -37.83
CA GLU A 445 73.10 21.05 -36.87
C GLU A 445 71.92 21.39 -35.98
N LEU A 446 72.05 21.16 -34.68
CA LEU A 446 71.08 21.55 -33.69
C LEU A 446 71.48 22.83 -32.96
N PRO A 447 70.54 23.82 -32.77
CA PRO A 447 70.80 24.96 -31.90
C PRO A 447 71.22 24.45 -30.51
N TYR A 448 72.37 24.88 -29.99
CA TYR A 448 72.95 24.57 -28.68
C TYR A 448 73.73 23.22 -28.55
N LEU A 449 73.59 22.26 -29.47
CA LEU A 449 74.20 20.95 -29.37
C LEU A 449 75.29 20.69 -30.46
N GLY A 450 75.39 21.57 -31.50
CA GLY A 450 76.30 21.41 -32.62
C GLY A 450 75.87 20.31 -33.59
N PRO A 451 76.80 19.77 -34.42
CA PRO A 451 76.54 18.74 -35.42
C PRO A 451 76.29 17.37 -34.73
N VAL A 452 75.06 16.89 -34.78
CA VAL A 452 74.67 15.58 -34.21
C VAL A 452 74.48 14.58 -35.34
N PRO A 453 75.03 13.34 -35.21
CA PRO A 453 74.89 12.27 -36.22
C PRO A 453 73.41 11.89 -36.44
N MET A 454 72.94 11.83 -37.69
CA MET A 454 71.57 11.47 -38.07
C MET A 454 71.01 10.20 -37.38
N PRO A 455 71.77 9.10 -37.26
CA PRO A 455 71.32 7.90 -36.55
C PRO A 455 71.01 8.17 -35.07
N LEU A 456 71.76 9.02 -34.40
CA LEU A 456 71.49 9.38 -32.99
C LEU A 456 70.21 10.18 -32.84
N MET A 457 69.90 11.06 -33.80
CA MET A 457 68.66 11.81 -33.86
C MET A 457 67.44 10.89 -34.08
N LEU A 458 67.58 9.93 -35.02
CA LEU A 458 66.52 8.93 -35.27
C LEU A 458 66.31 8.04 -34.07
N LEU A 459 67.35 7.66 -33.35
CA LEU A 459 67.27 6.87 -32.14
C LEU A 459 66.58 7.65 -31.03
N ALA A 460 66.97 8.88 -30.76
CA ALA A 460 66.34 9.73 -29.75
C ALA A 460 64.87 10.05 -30.09
N GLY A 461 64.57 10.40 -31.33
CA GLY A 461 63.23 10.71 -31.80
C GLY A 461 62.27 9.49 -31.75
N SER A 462 62.74 8.31 -32.22
CA SER A 462 61.92 7.12 -32.19
C SER A 462 61.69 6.61 -30.76
N LEU A 463 62.66 6.75 -29.87
CA LEU A 463 62.51 6.41 -28.45
C LEU A 463 61.50 7.37 -27.78
N ALA A 464 61.65 8.69 -28.01
CA ALA A 464 60.75 9.70 -27.47
C ALA A 464 59.30 9.48 -27.96
N LEU A 465 59.13 9.19 -29.26
CA LEU A 465 57.83 8.89 -29.84
C LEU A 465 57.22 7.61 -29.24
N SER A 466 57.99 6.55 -29.07
CA SER A 466 57.51 5.31 -28.43
C SER A 466 57.07 5.54 -27.00
N LEU A 467 57.78 6.34 -26.22
CA LEU A 467 57.43 6.70 -24.85
C LEU A 467 56.15 7.52 -24.79
N LEU A 468 56.01 8.53 -25.65
CA LEU A 468 54.83 9.38 -25.76
C LEU A 468 53.59 8.55 -26.11
N LEU A 469 53.66 7.69 -27.10
CA LEU A 469 52.57 6.82 -27.51
C LEU A 469 52.22 5.82 -26.40
N GLY A 470 53.19 5.29 -25.67
CA GLY A 470 52.97 4.46 -24.49
C GLY A 470 52.26 5.21 -23.36
N PHE A 471 52.60 6.47 -23.15
CA PHE A 471 51.90 7.36 -22.19
C PHE A 471 50.47 7.62 -22.61
N VAL A 472 50.19 7.95 -23.88
CA VAL A 472 48.86 8.17 -24.44
C VAL A 472 47.98 6.92 -24.22
N VAL A 473 48.47 5.71 -24.52
CA VAL A 473 47.73 4.46 -24.27
C VAL A 473 47.42 4.29 -22.78
N THR A 474 48.38 4.61 -21.91
CA THR A 474 48.21 4.45 -20.46
C THR A 474 47.12 5.42 -19.92
N VAL A 475 47.16 6.68 -20.34
CA VAL A 475 46.16 7.68 -19.95
C VAL A 475 44.76 7.29 -20.45
N HIS A 476 44.65 6.89 -21.72
CA HIS A 476 43.39 6.46 -22.32
C HIS A 476 42.82 5.22 -21.62
N ALA A 477 43.65 4.22 -21.32
CA ALA A 477 43.22 3.04 -20.58
C ALA A 477 42.76 3.38 -19.15
N GLY A 478 43.46 4.30 -18.48
CA GLY A 478 43.07 4.80 -17.16
C GLY A 478 41.72 5.51 -17.17
N TRP A 479 41.48 6.33 -18.19
CA TRP A 479 40.18 6.99 -18.37
C TRP A 479 39.05 5.98 -18.61
N MET A 480 39.26 4.98 -19.46
CA MET A 480 38.28 3.90 -19.70
C MET A 480 38.00 3.09 -18.45
N GLY A 481 39.00 2.74 -17.67
CA GLY A 481 38.85 2.02 -16.39
C GLY A 481 38.00 2.80 -15.40
N LYS A 482 38.30 4.10 -15.23
CA LYS A 482 37.52 4.98 -14.35
C LYS A 482 36.04 5.16 -14.81
N ARG A 483 35.81 5.26 -16.12
CA ARG A 483 34.46 5.35 -16.68
C ARG A 483 33.66 4.09 -16.38
N MET A 484 34.26 2.92 -16.53
CA MET A 484 33.62 1.64 -16.27
C MET A 484 33.34 1.44 -14.78
N GLY A 485 34.29 1.78 -13.90
CA GLY A 485 34.08 1.73 -12.45
C GLY A 485 32.94 2.62 -11.99
N ARG A 486 32.77 3.81 -12.58
CA ARG A 486 31.63 4.69 -12.31
C ARG A 486 30.29 4.07 -12.76
N LYS A 487 30.28 3.38 -13.92
CA LYS A 487 29.08 2.65 -14.38
C LYS A 487 28.67 1.56 -13.39
N VAL A 488 29.64 0.77 -12.92
CA VAL A 488 29.39 -0.28 -11.91
C VAL A 488 28.90 0.33 -10.59
N ALA A 489 29.56 1.39 -10.11
CA ALA A 489 29.15 2.06 -8.87
C ALA A 489 27.73 2.59 -8.95
N LYS A 490 27.34 3.20 -10.08
CA LYS A 490 25.97 3.68 -10.30
C LYS A 490 24.96 2.53 -10.27
N GLN A 491 25.22 1.44 -10.98
CA GLN A 491 24.31 0.29 -11.05
C GLN A 491 24.14 -0.41 -9.70
N VAL A 492 25.21 -0.58 -8.94
CA VAL A 492 25.17 -1.14 -7.58
C VAL A 492 24.43 -0.20 -6.64
N GLY A 493 24.71 1.12 -6.70
CA GLY A 493 24.07 2.12 -5.86
C GLY A 493 22.56 2.18 -6.08
N GLU A 494 22.11 2.20 -7.34
CA GLU A 494 20.68 2.19 -7.68
C GLU A 494 19.99 0.92 -7.16
N SER A 495 20.56 -0.25 -7.38
CA SER A 495 19.98 -1.52 -6.93
C SER A 495 19.88 -1.63 -5.40
N VAL A 496 20.89 -1.14 -4.67
CA VAL A 496 20.88 -1.13 -3.20
C VAL A 496 19.91 -0.09 -2.67
N SER A 497 19.86 1.10 -3.26
CA SER A 497 18.90 2.15 -2.91
C SER A 497 17.47 1.66 -3.06
N GLU A 498 17.15 0.99 -4.17
CA GLU A 498 15.82 0.41 -4.42
C GLU A 498 15.48 -0.68 -3.40
N ALA A 499 16.42 -1.57 -3.09
CA ALA A 499 16.22 -2.62 -2.08
C ALA A 499 15.97 -2.04 -0.68
N ILE A 500 16.67 -0.98 -0.30
CA ILE A 500 16.46 -0.30 0.98
C ILE A 500 15.12 0.43 0.98
N ALA A 501 14.75 1.10 -0.11
CA ALA A 501 13.47 1.80 -0.23
C ALA A 501 12.28 0.83 -0.14
N SER A 502 12.39 -0.37 -0.73
CA SER A 502 11.29 -1.34 -0.77
C SER A 502 11.11 -2.14 0.53
N VAL A 503 12.19 -2.44 1.25
CA VAL A 503 12.14 -3.33 2.42
C VAL A 503 12.66 -2.64 3.69
N GLY A 504 13.69 -1.79 3.57
CA GLY A 504 14.39 -1.21 4.71
C GLY A 504 13.49 -0.35 5.61
N PHE A 505 12.54 0.38 5.04
CA PHE A 505 11.62 1.27 5.76
C PHE A 505 10.17 0.77 5.80
N GLY A 506 9.89 -0.43 5.29
CA GLY A 506 8.52 -0.95 5.17
C GLY A 506 7.72 -0.98 6.47
N GLY A 507 8.35 -1.34 7.60
CA GLY A 507 7.70 -1.30 8.91
C GLY A 507 7.41 0.12 9.40
N LEU A 508 8.29 1.07 9.10
CA LEU A 508 8.08 2.49 9.41
C LEU A 508 6.91 3.05 8.59
N ASP A 509 6.90 2.77 7.28
CA ASP A 509 5.85 3.24 6.36
C ASP A 509 4.46 2.69 6.78
N ALA A 510 4.37 1.42 7.18
CA ALA A 510 3.14 0.81 7.68
C ALA A 510 2.64 1.49 8.98
N VAL A 511 3.53 1.78 9.92
CA VAL A 511 3.18 2.50 11.16
C VAL A 511 2.75 3.93 10.86
N GLU A 512 3.41 4.62 9.95
CA GLU A 512 3.02 5.98 9.53
C GLU A 512 1.66 5.99 8.85
N GLU A 513 1.36 5.03 7.98
CA GLU A 513 0.06 4.88 7.34
C GLU A 513 -1.04 4.65 8.37
N SER A 514 -0.82 3.76 9.35
CA SER A 514 -1.80 3.49 10.42
C SER A 514 -2.01 4.71 11.31
N ARG A 515 -0.95 5.48 11.61
CA ARG A 515 -1.07 6.76 12.34
C ARG A 515 -1.84 7.82 11.54
N LEU A 516 -1.64 7.89 10.22
CA LEU A 516 -2.40 8.79 9.35
C LEU A 516 -3.89 8.41 9.28
N ARG A 517 -4.21 7.11 9.18
CA ARG A 517 -5.60 6.64 9.26
C ARG A 517 -6.25 7.05 10.57
N LEU A 518 -5.56 6.82 11.68
CA LEU A 518 -6.04 7.19 13.00
C LEU A 518 -6.20 8.72 13.16
N ALA A 519 -5.28 9.51 12.63
CA ALA A 519 -5.38 10.98 12.65
C ALA A 519 -6.62 11.48 11.89
N ARG A 520 -6.92 10.88 10.73
CA ARG A 520 -8.15 11.19 9.98
C ARG A 520 -9.40 10.75 10.75
N ALA A 521 -9.40 9.56 11.34
CA ALA A 521 -10.50 9.06 12.15
C ALA A 521 -10.79 9.98 13.34
N ALA A 522 -9.76 10.53 13.97
CA ALA A 522 -9.87 11.48 15.07
C ALA A 522 -10.12 12.94 14.64
N ASN A 523 -10.27 13.22 13.32
CA ASN A 523 -10.40 14.58 12.77
C ASN A 523 -9.26 15.53 13.19
N LEU A 524 -8.06 15.02 13.39
CA LEU A 524 -6.91 15.82 13.83
C LEU A 524 -6.35 16.69 12.69
N ASP A 525 -6.52 16.27 11.44
CA ASP A 525 -6.06 17.01 10.25
C ASP A 525 -6.91 18.27 9.95
N ALA A 526 -8.20 18.27 10.33
CA ALA A 526 -9.12 19.36 10.00
C ALA A 526 -8.99 20.59 10.92
N ARG A 527 -8.31 20.48 12.06
CA ARG A 527 -8.18 21.56 13.06
C ARG A 527 -6.94 22.44 12.86
N SER A 528 -6.13 22.17 11.84
CA SER A 528 -4.89 22.95 11.54
C SER A 528 -5.08 24.12 10.57
N THR A 529 -6.31 24.40 10.11
CA THR A 529 -6.61 25.45 9.11
C THR A 529 -7.56 26.54 9.59
N HIS A 530 -7.74 26.72 10.92
CA HIS A 530 -8.47 27.87 11.47
C HIS A 530 -7.65 28.65 12.48
#